data_fdc9b22fe8da2eecb4ed06a0a3989799
#
_entry.id   fdc9b22fe8da2eecb4ed06a0a3989799
#
_cell.length_a   1.000
_cell.length_b   1.000
_cell.length_c   1.000
_cell.angle_alpha   90.00
_cell.angle_beta   90.00
_cell.angle_gamma   90.00
#
_symmetry.space_group_name_H-M   'P 1'
#
loop_
_entity.id
_entity.type
_entity.pdbx_description
1 polymer ?
#
loop_
_entity_poly.entity_id
_entity_poly.type
_entity_poly.pdbx_seq_one_letter_code
_entity_poly.pdbx_strand_id
1 'polypeptide(L)'
;MLGEQVGLGVRVESVDLQDSTISDRVEREGGATGEVQISLAWEDRNDLDLHVFAPSGERVYFNQRRSGCGGELDVDMNARPTSSTPVENVVWKENAPSGTYRVGVHFYRHHRRRGTKRQTTFTLRTTALGEVAEFTGSLVFGDAMLMVTSFTLP
;
A
#
# COMPACT_ATOMS: atom_id res chain seq x y z
N MET A 1 1.27 19.38 -3.74
CA MET A 1 1.29 18.05 -3.15
C MET A 1 2.06 18.04 -1.84
N LEU A 2 1.78 17.11 -0.95
CA LEU A 2 2.20 17.11 0.45
C LEU A 2 3.67 16.72 0.66
N GLY A 3 4.63 17.40 0.04
CA GLY A 3 6.07 17.15 0.24
C GLY A 3 6.49 15.73 -0.11
N GLU A 4 6.02 15.22 -1.23
CA GLU A 4 6.18 13.84 -1.62
C GLU A 4 7.54 13.54 -2.19
N GLN A 5 8.09 12.38 -1.82
CA GLN A 5 9.28 11.80 -2.43
C GLN A 5 8.94 10.45 -3.02
N VAL A 6 9.57 10.12 -4.15
CA VAL A 6 9.31 8.89 -4.89
C VAL A 6 10.56 8.02 -4.90
N GLY A 7 10.38 6.73 -4.66
CA GLY A 7 11.46 5.76 -4.64
C GLY A 7 12.09 5.54 -6.01
N LEU A 8 13.33 5.03 -6.01
CA LEU A 8 14.06 4.72 -7.24
C LEU A 8 13.33 3.62 -8.02
N GLY A 9 13.15 3.83 -9.32
CA GLY A 9 12.45 2.88 -10.20
C GLY A 9 10.94 2.92 -10.10
N VAL A 10 10.37 3.78 -9.26
CA VAL A 10 8.93 3.96 -9.13
C VAL A 10 8.45 5.01 -10.10
N ARG A 11 7.33 4.73 -10.78
CA ARG A 11 6.67 5.72 -11.64
C ARG A 11 5.50 6.35 -10.93
N VAL A 12 5.33 7.66 -11.14
CA VAL A 12 4.13 8.40 -10.77
C VAL A 12 3.16 8.32 -11.94
N GLU A 13 1.94 7.85 -11.68
CA GLU A 13 0.92 7.69 -12.70
C GLU A 13 -0.10 8.83 -12.65
N SER A 14 -0.73 9.12 -13.80
CA SER A 14 -1.90 10.00 -13.84
C SER A 14 -3.06 9.32 -13.13
N VAL A 15 -3.77 10.08 -12.29
CA VAL A 15 -4.87 9.54 -11.49
C VAL A 15 -6.20 9.98 -12.04
N ASP A 16 -7.07 9.02 -12.35
CA ASP A 16 -8.49 9.26 -12.54
C ASP A 16 -9.20 8.99 -11.20
N LEU A 17 -9.73 10.03 -10.59
CA LEU A 17 -10.39 9.94 -9.29
C LEU A 17 -11.69 9.15 -9.33
N GLN A 18 -12.30 9.01 -10.52
CA GLN A 18 -13.61 8.37 -10.67
C GLN A 18 -13.53 6.89 -11.02
N ASP A 19 -12.40 6.44 -11.55
CA ASP A 19 -12.22 5.07 -12.03
C ASP A 19 -10.94 4.49 -11.49
N SER A 20 -11.04 3.80 -10.35
CA SER A 20 -9.90 3.15 -9.72
C SER A 20 -10.21 1.69 -9.43
N THR A 21 -9.49 0.79 -10.10
CA THR A 21 -9.56 -0.65 -9.82
C THR A 21 -9.11 -0.97 -8.41
N ILE A 22 -8.19 -0.18 -7.85
CA ILE A 22 -7.73 -0.35 -6.46
C ILE A 22 -8.87 -0.07 -5.50
N SER A 23 -9.60 1.04 -5.69
CA SER A 23 -10.75 1.38 -4.85
C SER A 23 -11.83 0.30 -4.90
N ASP A 24 -12.09 -0.27 -6.07
CA ASP A 24 -13.04 -1.36 -6.23
C ASP A 24 -12.59 -2.61 -5.45
N ARG A 25 -11.30 -2.95 -5.49
CA ARG A 25 -10.76 -4.08 -4.73
C ARG A 25 -10.83 -3.86 -3.23
N VAL A 26 -10.51 -2.66 -2.76
CA VAL A 26 -10.61 -2.29 -1.34
C VAL A 26 -12.06 -2.44 -0.87
N GLU A 27 -13.02 -1.91 -1.61
CA GLU A 27 -14.43 -2.03 -1.29
C GLU A 27 -14.89 -3.49 -1.28
N ARG A 28 -14.51 -4.28 -2.28
CA ARG A 28 -14.80 -5.71 -2.36
C ARG A 28 -14.36 -6.47 -1.10
N GLU A 29 -13.18 -6.14 -0.56
CA GLU A 29 -12.60 -6.79 0.61
C GLU A 29 -13.00 -6.14 1.94
N GLY A 30 -13.89 -5.16 1.90
CA GLY A 30 -14.40 -4.51 3.12
C GLY A 30 -13.45 -3.48 3.74
N GLY A 31 -12.47 -3.01 2.98
CA GLY A 31 -11.55 -1.97 3.45
C GLY A 31 -12.23 -0.61 3.58
N ALA A 32 -11.70 0.22 4.46
CA ALA A 32 -12.23 1.53 4.75
C ALA A 32 -11.51 2.65 3.98
N THR A 33 -12.19 3.77 3.85
CA THR A 33 -11.61 5.04 3.43
C THR A 33 -11.40 5.93 4.65
N GLY A 34 -10.54 6.94 4.55
CA GLY A 34 -10.27 7.84 5.66
C GLY A 34 -9.46 9.06 5.26
N GLU A 35 -9.03 9.83 6.24
CA GLU A 35 -8.19 11.02 6.02
C GLU A 35 -6.87 10.66 5.37
N VAL A 36 -6.27 9.53 5.75
CA VAL A 36 -5.10 8.95 5.11
C VAL A 36 -5.45 7.51 4.75
N GLN A 37 -5.24 7.16 3.49
CA GLN A 37 -5.45 5.79 3.01
C GLN A 37 -4.34 5.44 2.04
N ILE A 38 -3.73 4.28 2.26
CA ILE A 38 -2.70 3.74 1.38
C ILE A 38 -3.13 2.36 0.96
N SER A 39 -3.26 2.14 -0.35
CA SER A 39 -3.73 0.88 -0.92
C SER A 39 -2.71 0.34 -1.90
N LEU A 40 -2.46 -0.95 -1.81
CA LEU A 40 -1.52 -1.68 -2.67
C LEU A 40 -2.28 -2.75 -3.45
N ALA A 41 -2.11 -2.79 -4.76
CA ALA A 41 -2.70 -3.81 -5.61
C ALA A 41 -1.66 -4.42 -6.54
N TRP A 42 -1.81 -5.71 -6.82
CA TRP A 42 -0.95 -6.41 -7.78
C TRP A 42 -1.75 -7.50 -8.48
N GLU A 43 -1.16 -8.14 -9.50
CA GLU A 43 -1.91 -8.96 -10.46
C GLU A 43 -1.54 -10.45 -10.42
N ASP A 44 -0.96 -10.93 -9.33
CA ASP A 44 -0.67 -12.35 -9.17
C ASP A 44 -0.96 -12.83 -7.74
N ARG A 45 -0.73 -14.13 -7.51
CA ARG A 45 -1.02 -14.77 -6.22
C ARG A 45 0.12 -14.71 -5.22
N ASN A 46 1.19 -13.98 -5.54
CA ASN A 46 2.28 -13.77 -4.60
C ASN A 46 1.84 -12.92 -3.41
N ASP A 47 2.60 -13.01 -2.35
CA ASP A 47 2.36 -12.25 -1.13
C ASP A 47 3.27 -11.02 -1.09
N LEU A 48 2.74 -9.89 -1.50
CA LEU A 48 3.35 -8.59 -1.28
C LEU A 48 2.80 -7.99 0.00
N ASP A 49 3.65 -7.35 0.78
CA ASP A 49 3.27 -6.70 2.03
C ASP A 49 3.45 -5.19 1.96
N LEU A 50 2.43 -4.49 2.41
CA LEU A 50 2.44 -3.04 2.58
C LEU A 50 2.98 -2.70 3.97
N HIS A 51 3.92 -1.76 4.02
CA HIS A 51 4.47 -1.20 5.25
C HIS A 51 4.27 0.30 5.25
N VAL A 52 3.64 0.84 6.27
CA VAL A 52 3.46 2.28 6.43
C VAL A 52 4.08 2.73 7.76
N PHE A 53 5.07 3.61 7.65
CA PHE A 53 5.73 4.21 8.82
C PHE A 53 5.05 5.54 9.11
N ALA A 54 4.40 5.62 10.26
CA ALA A 54 3.68 6.81 10.70
C ALA A 54 4.64 7.88 11.24
N PRO A 55 4.19 9.14 11.36
CA PRO A 55 5.00 10.20 11.98
C PRO A 55 5.46 9.88 13.40
N SER A 56 4.69 9.06 14.14
CA SER A 56 5.06 8.60 15.48
C SER A 56 6.26 7.67 15.51
N GLY A 57 6.69 7.14 14.35
CA GLY A 57 7.70 6.10 14.24
C GLY A 57 7.14 4.69 14.24
N GLU A 58 5.84 4.52 14.55
CA GLU A 58 5.18 3.23 14.47
C GLU A 58 5.07 2.76 13.03
N ARG A 59 5.20 1.46 12.84
CA ARG A 59 5.01 0.82 11.53
C ARG A 59 3.70 0.02 11.56
N VAL A 60 2.82 0.28 10.58
CA VAL A 60 1.61 -0.50 10.35
C VAL A 60 1.90 -1.50 9.24
N TYR A 61 1.77 -2.78 9.52
CA TYR A 61 2.04 -3.89 8.61
C TYR A 61 1.46 -5.18 9.19
N PHE A 62 1.68 -6.33 8.56
CA PHE A 62 1.04 -7.59 8.97
C PHE A 62 1.30 -7.99 10.43
N ASN A 63 2.45 -7.62 11.01
CA ASN A 63 2.81 -7.98 12.39
C ASN A 63 2.44 -6.89 13.41
N GLN A 64 1.97 -5.75 12.97
CA GLN A 64 1.41 -4.70 13.80
C GLN A 64 0.27 -4.03 13.01
N ARG A 65 -0.90 -4.64 13.07
CA ARG A 65 -2.03 -4.25 12.22
C ARG A 65 -2.69 -2.95 12.68
N ARG A 66 -2.46 -2.53 13.90
CA ARG A 66 -2.97 -1.29 14.47
C ARG A 66 -1.86 -0.54 15.18
N SER A 67 -1.79 0.77 14.93
CA SER A 67 -0.87 1.66 15.62
C SER A 67 -1.61 2.46 16.70
N GLY A 68 -0.88 2.90 17.73
CA GLY A 68 -1.44 3.77 18.76
C GLY A 68 -1.92 5.10 18.24
N CYS A 69 -1.39 5.55 17.10
CA CYS A 69 -1.78 6.82 16.47
C CYS A 69 -3.00 6.69 15.53
N GLY A 70 -3.64 5.53 15.45
CA GLY A 70 -4.91 5.35 14.73
C GLY A 70 -4.81 4.68 13.37
N GLY A 71 -3.64 4.24 12.94
CA GLY A 71 -3.47 3.51 11.69
C GLY A 71 -3.92 2.06 11.81
N GLU A 72 -4.48 1.51 10.74
CA GLU A 72 -4.96 0.13 10.71
C GLU A 72 -4.73 -0.50 9.34
N LEU A 73 -4.12 -1.69 9.33
CA LEU A 73 -4.09 -2.58 8.17
C LEU A 73 -5.40 -3.37 8.19
N ASP A 74 -6.40 -2.91 7.45
CA ASP A 74 -7.73 -3.52 7.49
C ASP A 74 -7.99 -4.53 6.37
N VAL A 75 -7.14 -4.57 5.33
CA VAL A 75 -7.13 -5.60 4.30
C VAL A 75 -5.70 -6.08 4.09
N ASP A 76 -5.50 -7.40 4.23
CA ASP A 76 -4.21 -8.07 4.06
C ASP A 76 -4.46 -9.39 3.33
N MET A 77 -4.04 -9.47 2.06
CA MET A 77 -4.35 -10.58 1.18
C MET A 77 -3.10 -11.37 0.77
N ASN A 78 -3.35 -12.56 0.22
CA ASN A 78 -2.39 -13.49 -0.35
C ASN A 78 -1.44 -14.18 0.63
N ALA A 79 -1.77 -14.14 1.93
CA ALA A 79 -1.23 -15.16 2.83
C ALA A 79 -1.99 -16.48 2.62
N ARG A 80 -3.28 -16.55 3.00
CA ARG A 80 -4.22 -17.65 2.73
C ARG A 80 -5.67 -17.17 2.94
N PRO A 81 -6.62 -17.43 2.01
CA PRO A 81 -6.42 -17.94 0.65
C PRO A 81 -5.76 -16.89 -0.24
N THR A 82 -5.30 -17.29 -1.42
CA THR A 82 -4.72 -16.36 -2.39
C THR A 82 -5.73 -15.93 -3.46
N SER A 83 -5.49 -14.75 -4.02
CA SER A 83 -6.28 -14.19 -5.12
C SER A 83 -5.34 -13.75 -6.25
N SER A 84 -5.83 -13.77 -7.49
CA SER A 84 -5.13 -13.20 -8.63
C SER A 84 -5.31 -11.70 -8.77
N THR A 85 -6.19 -11.10 -7.95
CA THR A 85 -6.47 -9.65 -7.92
C THR A 85 -6.41 -9.14 -6.48
N PRO A 86 -5.25 -9.31 -5.80
CA PRO A 86 -5.14 -8.97 -4.39
C PRO A 86 -5.02 -7.47 -4.15
N VAL A 87 -5.32 -7.07 -2.92
CA VAL A 87 -5.16 -5.70 -2.43
C VAL A 87 -4.79 -5.75 -0.95
N GLU A 88 -4.02 -4.75 -0.51
CA GLU A 88 -3.86 -4.43 0.91
C GLU A 88 -4.26 -2.98 1.14
N ASN A 89 -4.71 -2.67 2.34
CA ASN A 89 -5.18 -1.33 2.68
C ASN A 89 -4.78 -0.95 4.11
N VAL A 90 -4.13 0.21 4.22
CA VAL A 90 -3.82 0.83 5.51
C VAL A 90 -4.55 2.16 5.57
N VAL A 91 -5.26 2.42 6.66
CA VAL A 91 -6.12 3.59 6.78
C VAL A 91 -6.02 4.24 8.16
N TRP A 92 -6.03 5.57 8.18
CA TRP A 92 -6.36 6.40 9.32
C TRP A 92 -7.72 7.02 9.02
N LYS A 93 -8.76 6.58 9.71
CA LYS A 93 -10.14 7.02 9.43
C LYS A 93 -10.34 8.47 9.80
N GLU A 94 -9.78 8.89 10.93
CA GLU A 94 -9.87 10.24 11.45
C GLU A 94 -8.66 10.55 12.32
N ASN A 95 -8.41 11.85 12.55
CA ASN A 95 -7.32 12.32 13.41
C ASN A 95 -5.95 11.75 13.00
N ALA A 96 -5.70 11.68 11.70
CA ALA A 96 -4.40 11.27 11.21
C ALA A 96 -3.33 12.26 11.69
N PRO A 97 -2.24 11.77 12.32
CA PRO A 97 -1.23 12.67 12.87
C PRO A 97 -0.52 13.48 11.79
N SER A 98 -0.18 14.71 12.14
CA SER A 98 0.69 15.56 11.32
C SER A 98 2.09 14.99 11.26
N GLY A 99 2.80 15.24 10.17
CA GLY A 99 4.16 14.80 9.98
C GLY A 99 4.31 13.90 8.77
N THR A 100 5.45 13.24 8.66
CA THR A 100 5.83 12.47 7.48
C THR A 100 5.44 10.99 7.63
N TYR A 101 4.74 10.50 6.60
CA TYR A 101 4.42 9.09 6.40
C TYR A 101 5.35 8.54 5.33
N ARG A 102 5.90 7.36 5.56
CA ARG A 102 6.76 6.67 4.60
C ARG A 102 6.13 5.33 4.25
N VAL A 103 6.13 5.00 2.97
CA VAL A 103 5.43 3.82 2.46
C VAL A 103 6.42 2.90 1.77
N GLY A 104 6.46 1.65 2.21
CA GLY A 104 7.30 0.61 1.63
C GLY A 104 6.47 -0.59 1.18
N VAL A 105 7.01 -1.33 0.23
CA VAL A 105 6.44 -2.59 -0.26
C VAL A 105 7.52 -3.66 -0.22
N HIS A 106 7.17 -4.81 0.30
CA HIS A 106 8.06 -5.95 0.41
C HIS A 106 7.45 -7.18 -0.27
N PHE A 107 8.26 -7.91 -1.01
CA PHE A 107 7.87 -9.19 -1.61
C PHE A 107 8.12 -10.28 -0.57
N TYR A 108 7.11 -10.55 0.26
CA TYR A 108 7.25 -11.43 1.42
C TYR A 108 7.38 -12.89 1.02
N ARG A 109 6.51 -13.38 0.09
CA ARG A 109 6.49 -14.79 -0.28
C ARG A 109 6.17 -15.01 -1.76
N HIS A 110 7.05 -15.77 -2.44
CA HIS A 110 6.78 -16.33 -3.76
C HIS A 110 6.18 -17.72 -3.57
N HIS A 111 4.88 -17.87 -3.87
CA HIS A 111 4.19 -19.13 -3.62
C HIS A 111 4.61 -20.27 -4.53
N ARG A 112 5.37 -20.01 -5.60
CA ARG A 112 5.93 -21.01 -6.53
C ARG A 112 4.86 -21.92 -7.14
N ARG A 113 3.74 -21.35 -7.55
CA ARG A 113 2.65 -22.09 -8.14
C ARG A 113 2.04 -21.32 -9.31
N ARG A 114 1.08 -21.95 -9.99
CA ARG A 114 0.38 -21.33 -11.10
C ARG A 114 -0.18 -19.96 -10.70
N GLY A 115 0.09 -18.94 -11.53
CA GLY A 115 -0.34 -17.57 -11.26
C GLY A 115 0.63 -16.78 -10.38
N THR A 116 1.85 -17.31 -10.12
CA THR A 116 2.91 -16.56 -9.41
C THR A 116 4.12 -16.39 -10.31
N LYS A 117 4.86 -15.30 -10.07
CA LYS A 117 6.10 -14.96 -10.80
C LYS A 117 7.17 -14.57 -9.80
N ARG A 118 8.43 -14.67 -10.19
CA ARG A 118 9.54 -14.18 -9.38
C ARG A 118 9.59 -12.66 -9.32
N GLN A 119 9.02 -11.98 -10.30
CA GLN A 119 8.90 -10.54 -10.38
C GLN A 119 7.44 -10.16 -10.41
N THR A 120 7.04 -9.23 -9.56
CA THR A 120 5.66 -8.74 -9.47
C THR A 120 5.65 -7.24 -9.62
N THR A 121 4.78 -6.75 -10.51
CA THR A 121 4.50 -5.32 -10.65
C THR A 121 3.29 -4.98 -9.79
N PHE A 122 3.38 -3.86 -9.10
CA PHE A 122 2.33 -3.38 -8.21
C PHE A 122 1.92 -1.96 -8.55
N THR A 123 0.72 -1.58 -8.11
CA THR A 123 0.24 -0.20 -8.08
C THR A 123 -0.03 0.18 -6.63
N LEU A 124 0.46 1.35 -6.22
CA LEU A 124 0.24 1.92 -4.90
C LEU A 124 -0.56 3.20 -5.07
N ARG A 125 -1.63 3.34 -4.30
CA ARG A 125 -2.45 4.56 -4.27
C ARG A 125 -2.40 5.16 -2.89
N THR A 126 -2.08 6.46 -2.80
CA THR A 126 -2.15 7.21 -1.56
C THR A 126 -3.23 8.26 -1.65
N THR A 127 -4.01 8.41 -0.59
CA THR A 127 -4.98 9.49 -0.42
C THR A 127 -4.69 10.14 0.92
N ALA A 128 -4.46 11.44 0.89
CA ALA A 128 -4.13 12.20 2.09
C ALA A 128 -4.85 13.54 2.05
N LEU A 129 -5.82 13.75 2.95
CA LEU A 129 -6.65 14.95 3.02
C LEU A 129 -7.21 15.36 1.64
N GLY A 130 -7.71 14.38 0.90
CA GLY A 130 -8.31 14.57 -0.42
C GLY A 130 -7.33 14.62 -1.59
N GLU A 131 -6.03 14.67 -1.36
CA GLU A 131 -5.03 14.55 -2.42
C GLU A 131 -4.74 13.08 -2.72
N VAL A 132 -4.77 12.73 -4.00
CA VAL A 132 -4.59 11.35 -4.47
C VAL A 132 -3.38 11.26 -5.38
N ALA A 133 -2.55 10.24 -5.16
CA ALA A 133 -1.43 9.91 -6.04
C ALA A 133 -1.37 8.41 -6.28
N GLU A 134 -0.89 8.01 -7.46
CA GLU A 134 -0.65 6.61 -7.79
C GLU A 134 0.78 6.40 -8.27
N PHE A 135 1.34 5.26 -7.90
CA PHE A 135 2.70 4.88 -8.22
C PHE A 135 2.70 3.44 -8.73
N THR A 136 3.54 3.14 -9.72
CA THR A 136 3.81 1.77 -10.14
C THR A 136 5.27 1.42 -9.88
N GLY A 137 5.50 0.18 -9.48
CA GLY A 137 6.83 -0.34 -9.25
C GLY A 137 6.85 -1.85 -9.42
N SER A 138 8.03 -2.43 -9.35
CA SER A 138 8.23 -3.89 -9.44
C SER A 138 9.20 -4.34 -8.37
N LEU A 139 9.00 -5.56 -7.90
CA LEU A 139 9.88 -6.25 -6.98
C LEU A 139 10.18 -7.65 -7.48
N VAL A 140 11.42 -8.10 -7.26
CA VAL A 140 11.84 -9.48 -7.47
C VAL A 140 11.91 -10.15 -6.10
N PHE A 141 11.51 -11.41 -6.01
CA PHE A 141 11.59 -12.16 -4.77
C PHE A 141 13.04 -12.19 -4.26
N GLY A 142 13.24 -11.81 -3.01
CA GLY A 142 14.55 -11.67 -2.39
C GLY A 142 15.07 -10.23 -2.32
N ASP A 143 14.41 -9.28 -3.01
CA ASP A 143 14.76 -7.87 -2.89
C ASP A 143 14.49 -7.35 -1.48
N ALA A 144 15.27 -6.34 -1.07
CA ALA A 144 14.95 -5.57 0.12
C ALA A 144 13.63 -4.80 -0.09
N MET A 145 13.00 -4.39 1.01
CA MET A 145 11.81 -3.54 0.95
C MET A 145 12.08 -2.31 0.10
N LEU A 146 11.21 -2.05 -0.87
CA LEU A 146 11.26 -0.86 -1.70
C LEU A 146 10.50 0.27 -1.00
N MET A 147 11.18 1.35 -0.68
CA MET A 147 10.52 2.56 -0.20
C MET A 147 9.94 3.30 -1.41
N VAL A 148 8.61 3.26 -1.56
CA VAL A 148 7.93 3.75 -2.75
C VAL A 148 7.79 5.26 -2.71
N THR A 149 7.31 5.79 -1.60
CA THR A 149 7.03 7.23 -1.46
C THR A 149 7.00 7.66 -0.01
N SER A 150 7.11 8.95 0.21
CA SER A 150 6.79 9.59 1.47
C SER A 150 5.95 10.83 1.21
N PHE A 151 5.09 11.18 2.15
CA PHE A 151 4.30 12.42 2.10
C PHE A 151 4.17 12.99 3.51
N THR A 152 3.90 14.29 3.58
CA THR A 152 3.84 15.00 4.86
C THR A 152 2.48 15.68 5.01
N LEU A 153 1.81 15.41 6.12
CA LEU A 153 0.61 16.16 6.52
C LEU A 153 1.01 17.41 7.30
N PRO A 154 0.36 18.55 7.00
CA PRO A 154 0.62 19.80 7.72
C PRO A 154 0.16 19.75 9.17
#